data_cbffebe27e7e2e5a3916e09f4879000b
#
_entry.id   cbffebe27e7e2e5a3916e09f4879000b
#
_cell.length_a   1.000
_cell.length_b   1.000
_cell.length_c   1.000
_cell.angle_alpha   90.00
_cell.angle_beta   90.00
_cell.angle_gamma   90.00
#
_symmetry.space_group_name_H-M   'P 1'
#
loop_
_entity.id
_entity.type
_entity.pdbx_description
1 polymer ?
#
loop_
_entity_poly.entity_id
_entity_poly.type
_entity_poly.pdbx_seq_one_letter_code
_entity_poly.pdbx_strand_id
1 'polypeptide(L)'
;MDLPPRAMRGAAFGLFILIAKMAKMDVNNPGEFQTMRFRLLAALFAGLIASPVLAQGDAWPSRPITLMGGFPNGAGTDIYARRLAEPLSRALGQPVVVDSRTGAGGNIGSDFVAKSRPDGYTFYFGTAGTHAINAALYKNLPFDVQRDFTPVVLLGDVPMVMIVSPEKRPQFQNCAQVLAAARARPQAVSYASTGNGASTHLAGAQFAITANLDLLHVPYRGQPGAMTSLLAGDTDLFFNQSGAAMGPIRQGQVRPLAVMSPARLAALPDVPTVAEACGTQPMDTSTWYAILAPAALPEPILRRMNTEINRIITTPEFRTWLVQDQAITPPTAPNSPEQFRETLARDITRWAEVVRRSGATVD
;
A
#
# COMPACT_ATOMS: atom_id res chain seq x y z
N MET A 1 10.20 -10.11 41.55
CA MET A 1 11.25 -9.55 42.43
C MET A 1 12.53 -9.47 41.58
N ASP A 2 12.62 -8.35 40.81
CA ASP A 2 13.70 -8.21 39.80
C ASP A 2 14.99 -7.78 40.46
N LEU A 3 16.05 -8.54 40.18
CA LEU A 3 17.41 -8.22 40.65
C LEU A 3 17.99 -7.07 39.79
N PRO A 4 18.56 -6.01 40.39
CA PRO A 4 19.11 -4.89 39.64
C PRO A 4 20.31 -5.33 38.77
N PRO A 5 20.54 -4.64 37.60
CA PRO A 5 21.58 -5.00 36.65
C PRO A 5 23.00 -4.93 37.24
N ARG A 6 23.90 -5.80 36.75
CA ARG A 6 25.28 -6.00 37.22
C ARG A 6 26.10 -4.73 37.45
N ALA A 7 25.85 -3.66 36.72
CA ALA A 7 26.55 -2.37 36.86
C ALA A 7 26.26 -1.64 38.19
N MET A 8 25.05 -1.78 38.75
CA MET A 8 24.69 -1.17 40.05
C MET A 8 25.37 -1.89 41.24
N ARG A 9 25.68 -3.18 41.09
CA ARG A 9 26.37 -3.94 42.16
C ARG A 9 27.81 -3.51 42.34
N GLY A 10 28.51 -3.08 41.27
CA GLY A 10 29.90 -2.60 41.33
C GLY A 10 30.05 -1.25 42.04
N ALA A 11 29.15 -0.32 41.76
CA ALA A 11 29.17 1.02 42.37
C ALA A 11 28.81 1.00 43.86
N ALA A 12 27.80 0.19 44.25
CA ALA A 12 27.41 0.01 45.63
C ALA A 12 28.49 -0.68 46.46
N PHE A 13 29.19 -1.67 45.86
CA PHE A 13 30.30 -2.36 46.52
C PHE A 13 31.53 -1.47 46.70
N GLY A 14 31.83 -0.61 45.71
CA GLY A 14 32.90 0.39 45.80
C GLY A 14 32.66 1.44 46.92
N LEU A 15 31.41 1.92 47.05
CA LEU A 15 31.00 2.85 48.09
C LEU A 15 31.06 2.21 49.49
N PHE A 16 30.68 0.92 49.62
CA PHE A 16 30.76 0.20 50.89
C PHE A 16 32.19 0.00 51.37
N ILE A 17 33.14 -0.28 50.45
CA ILE A 17 34.58 -0.40 50.76
C ILE A 17 35.14 0.94 51.18
N LEU A 18 34.73 2.04 50.56
CA LEU A 18 35.17 3.39 50.89
C LEU A 18 34.71 3.81 52.31
N ILE A 19 33.44 3.53 52.65
CA ILE A 19 32.85 3.80 53.98
C ILE A 19 33.56 2.96 55.06
N ALA A 20 33.85 1.67 54.78
CA ALA A 20 34.56 0.79 55.72
C ALA A 20 36.00 1.22 55.97
N LYS A 21 36.68 1.82 55.00
CA LYS A 21 38.01 2.44 55.18
C LYS A 21 37.98 3.75 55.98
N MET A 22 36.91 4.55 55.84
CA MET A 22 36.70 5.74 56.66
C MET A 22 36.55 5.44 58.16
N ALA A 23 35.89 4.34 58.48
CA ALA A 23 35.67 3.93 59.89
C ALA A 23 36.93 3.46 60.63
N LYS A 24 38.03 3.21 59.91
CA LYS A 24 39.32 2.70 60.48
C LYS A 24 40.46 3.74 60.47
N MET A 25 40.14 4.99 60.21
CA MET A 25 41.15 6.05 60.09
C MET A 25 41.54 6.66 61.44
N ASP A 26 42.84 6.90 61.58
CA ASP A 26 43.37 7.67 62.70
C ASP A 26 43.23 9.20 62.44
N VAL A 27 42.32 9.82 63.18
CA VAL A 27 41.97 11.25 63.02
C VAL A 27 43.16 12.21 63.31
N ASN A 28 44.22 11.69 63.89
CA ASN A 28 45.45 12.52 64.29
C ASN A 28 46.53 12.52 63.20
N ASN A 29 46.31 11.86 62.02
CA ASN A 29 47.36 11.86 60.97
C ASN A 29 46.99 12.80 59.81
N PRO A 30 47.57 14.03 59.72
CA PRO A 30 47.16 15.01 58.68
C PRO A 30 47.47 14.56 57.25
N GLY A 31 48.35 13.59 57.00
CA GLY A 31 48.73 13.09 55.69
C GLY A 31 47.65 12.13 55.07
N GLU A 32 46.99 11.37 55.92
CA GLU A 32 45.92 10.50 55.49
C GLU A 32 44.64 11.26 55.13
N PHE A 33 44.40 12.37 55.82
CA PHE A 33 43.22 13.22 55.57
C PHE A 33 43.30 13.93 54.22
N GLN A 34 44.49 14.35 53.82
CA GLN A 34 44.71 15.07 52.56
C GLN A 34 44.62 14.13 51.35
N THR A 35 45.17 12.92 51.48
CA THR A 35 45.06 11.89 50.39
C THR A 35 43.64 11.38 50.21
N MET A 36 42.83 11.36 51.26
CA MET A 36 41.44 10.92 51.16
C MET A 36 40.53 11.98 50.58
N ARG A 37 40.73 13.26 50.87
CA ARG A 37 40.02 14.38 50.21
C ARG A 37 40.22 14.34 48.69
N PHE A 38 41.45 14.05 48.23
CA PHE A 38 41.75 13.88 46.81
C PHE A 38 41.04 12.65 46.19
N ARG A 39 41.01 11.53 46.90
CA ARG A 39 40.32 10.31 46.42
C ARG A 39 38.80 10.47 46.41
N LEU A 40 38.19 11.18 47.38
CA LEU A 40 36.77 11.50 47.41
C LEU A 40 36.38 12.44 46.27
N LEU A 41 37.16 13.50 46.03
CA LEU A 41 36.96 14.41 44.92
C LEU A 41 37.11 13.71 43.56
N ALA A 42 38.10 12.82 43.41
CA ALA A 42 38.27 12.03 42.18
C ALA A 42 37.11 11.02 41.97
N ALA A 43 36.60 10.40 43.04
CA ALA A 43 35.44 9.50 42.97
C ALA A 43 34.12 10.23 42.66
N LEU A 44 33.94 11.46 43.21
CA LEU A 44 32.82 12.32 42.85
C LEU A 44 32.88 12.79 41.40
N PHE A 45 34.08 13.15 40.91
CA PHE A 45 34.29 13.56 39.53
C PHE A 45 34.09 12.39 38.55
N ALA A 46 34.55 11.18 38.88
CA ALA A 46 34.33 9.99 38.09
C ALA A 46 32.84 9.57 38.05
N GLY A 47 32.10 9.79 39.16
CA GLY A 47 30.66 9.56 39.23
C GLY A 47 29.81 10.52 38.38
N LEU A 48 30.26 11.77 38.21
CA LEU A 48 29.61 12.78 37.37
C LEU A 48 29.82 12.52 35.85
N ILE A 49 30.91 11.85 35.47
CA ILE A 49 31.21 11.51 34.06
C ILE A 49 30.52 10.20 33.64
N ALA A 50 30.10 9.37 34.59
CA ALA A 50 29.40 8.13 34.38
C ALA A 50 27.86 8.30 34.35
N SER A 51 27.34 9.48 33.99
CA SER A 51 25.95 9.60 33.60
C SER A 51 25.75 8.66 32.40
N PRO A 52 24.85 7.67 32.46
CA PRO A 52 24.52 6.93 31.27
C PRO A 52 24.01 7.99 30.28
N VAL A 53 24.75 8.23 29.21
CA VAL A 53 24.18 8.77 27.99
C VAL A 53 23.08 7.75 27.63
N LEU A 54 21.86 8.02 28.10
CA LEU A 54 20.69 7.45 27.51
C LEU A 54 20.84 7.84 26.05
N ALA A 55 21.31 6.91 25.22
CA ALA A 55 21.21 7.03 23.80
C ALA A 55 19.71 7.24 23.57
N GLN A 56 19.30 8.51 23.48
CA GLN A 56 18.07 8.88 22.82
C GLN A 56 18.31 8.37 21.41
N GLY A 57 17.94 7.11 21.17
CA GLY A 57 17.83 6.62 19.81
C GLY A 57 17.00 7.67 19.08
N ASP A 58 17.61 8.29 18.07
CA ASP A 58 16.99 9.37 17.31
C ASP A 58 15.52 9.01 17.10
N ALA A 59 14.63 9.88 17.61
CA ALA A 59 13.20 9.60 17.55
C ALA A 59 12.84 9.40 16.07
N TRP A 60 12.37 8.21 15.72
CA TRP A 60 11.95 7.95 14.34
C TRP A 60 10.75 8.84 13.98
N PRO A 61 10.73 9.46 12.75
CA PRO A 61 11.80 9.52 11.76
C PRO A 61 12.77 10.70 12.01
N SER A 62 14.08 10.48 11.77
CA SER A 62 15.12 11.51 11.86
C SER A 62 15.67 11.96 10.51
N ARG A 63 15.20 11.36 9.39
CA ARG A 63 15.59 11.64 8.01
C ARG A 63 14.44 11.39 7.06
N PRO A 64 14.52 11.80 5.76
CA PRO A 64 13.47 11.58 4.78
C PRO A 64 13.09 10.11 4.63
N ILE A 65 11.77 9.89 4.43
CA ILE A 65 11.17 8.58 4.17
C ILE A 65 10.89 8.46 2.68
N THR A 66 11.20 7.31 2.09
CA THR A 66 10.87 7.01 0.69
C THR A 66 9.59 6.19 0.60
N LEU A 67 8.62 6.68 -0.15
CA LEU A 67 7.44 5.93 -0.57
C LEU A 67 7.66 5.47 -2.01
N MET A 68 8.07 4.21 -2.16
CA MET A 68 8.42 3.60 -3.44
C MET A 68 7.18 3.10 -4.18
N GLY A 69 7.02 3.49 -5.44
CA GLY A 69 6.03 2.96 -6.37
C GLY A 69 6.60 1.93 -7.35
N GLY A 70 5.71 1.14 -7.98
CA GLY A 70 6.05 0.18 -9.03
C GLY A 70 5.61 0.60 -10.44
N PHE A 71 4.96 1.78 -10.58
CA PHE A 71 4.35 2.24 -11.82
C PHE A 71 4.86 3.64 -12.21
N PRO A 72 4.74 4.03 -13.49
CA PRO A 72 5.23 5.32 -13.98
C PRO A 72 4.59 6.52 -13.28
N ASN A 73 5.31 7.64 -13.27
CA ASN A 73 4.79 8.92 -12.81
C ASN A 73 3.51 9.29 -13.59
N GLY A 74 2.53 9.85 -12.88
CA GLY A 74 1.21 10.17 -13.41
C GLY A 74 0.23 8.99 -13.46
N ALA A 75 0.64 7.78 -13.10
CA ALA A 75 -0.28 6.68 -12.86
C ALA A 75 -1.14 6.95 -11.61
N GLY A 76 -2.29 6.29 -11.48
CA GLY A 76 -3.19 6.47 -10.33
C GLY A 76 -2.49 6.25 -8.97
N THR A 77 -1.54 5.32 -8.91
CA THR A 77 -0.71 5.07 -7.73
C THR A 77 0.23 6.25 -7.41
N ASP A 78 0.84 6.87 -8.41
CA ASP A 78 1.71 8.04 -8.22
C ASP A 78 0.92 9.26 -7.76
N ILE A 79 -0.24 9.51 -8.39
CA ILE A 79 -1.15 10.60 -8.01
C ILE A 79 -1.58 10.47 -6.54
N TYR A 80 -1.98 9.26 -6.13
CA TYR A 80 -2.37 8.99 -4.75
C TYR A 80 -1.19 9.15 -3.79
N ALA A 81 -0.04 8.53 -4.12
CA ALA A 81 1.16 8.60 -3.29
C ALA A 81 1.59 10.05 -3.03
N ARG A 82 1.61 10.91 -4.06
CA ARG A 82 1.94 12.34 -3.92
C ARG A 82 0.91 13.10 -3.09
N ARG A 83 -0.39 12.81 -3.28
CA ARG A 83 -1.45 13.43 -2.46
C ARG A 83 -1.34 13.05 -0.99
N LEU A 84 -0.88 11.82 -0.68
CA LEU A 84 -0.65 11.35 0.68
C LEU A 84 0.65 11.91 1.28
N ALA A 85 1.71 12.03 0.47
CA ALA A 85 3.05 12.36 0.94
C ALA A 85 3.15 13.71 1.66
N GLU A 86 2.46 14.73 1.18
CA GLU A 86 2.50 16.07 1.77
C GLU A 86 1.91 16.12 3.19
N PRO A 87 0.66 15.70 3.45
CA PRO A 87 0.13 15.68 4.81
C PRO A 87 0.89 14.70 5.72
N LEU A 88 1.41 13.59 5.18
CA LEU A 88 2.19 12.64 5.94
C LEU A 88 3.55 13.22 6.35
N SER A 89 4.20 14.01 5.48
CA SER A 89 5.43 14.75 5.81
C SER A 89 5.21 15.71 6.99
N ARG A 90 4.09 16.44 6.98
CA ARG A 90 3.73 17.34 8.10
C ARG A 90 3.49 16.56 9.40
N ALA A 91 2.81 15.43 9.32
CA ALA A 91 2.48 14.61 10.49
C ALA A 91 3.70 13.94 11.12
N LEU A 92 4.68 13.55 10.31
CA LEU A 92 5.89 12.87 10.75
C LEU A 92 7.06 13.84 11.05
N GLY A 93 6.99 15.10 10.61
CA GLY A 93 8.05 16.08 10.79
C GLY A 93 9.27 15.85 9.91
N GLN A 94 9.20 14.95 8.93
CA GLN A 94 10.26 14.64 7.97
C GLN A 94 9.68 14.51 6.56
N PRO A 95 10.44 14.86 5.51
CA PRO A 95 9.97 14.71 4.13
C PRO A 95 9.60 13.27 3.79
N VAL A 96 8.44 13.07 3.14
CA VAL A 96 8.06 11.83 2.50
C VAL A 96 8.21 12.02 1.00
N VAL A 97 9.18 11.32 0.41
CA VAL A 97 9.54 11.44 -1.01
C VAL A 97 8.95 10.28 -1.78
N VAL A 98 8.18 10.59 -2.83
CA VAL A 98 7.64 9.58 -3.74
C VAL A 98 8.65 9.31 -4.85
N ASP A 99 9.06 8.06 -4.97
CA ASP A 99 9.93 7.56 -6.02
C ASP A 99 9.34 6.30 -6.65
N SER A 100 9.77 5.91 -7.85
CA SER A 100 9.23 4.73 -8.52
C SER A 100 10.28 3.95 -9.31
N ARG A 101 10.20 2.60 -9.17
CA ARG A 101 10.96 1.64 -9.96
C ARG A 101 10.00 0.79 -10.77
N THR A 102 9.86 1.14 -12.04
CA THR A 102 8.86 0.55 -12.93
C THR A 102 9.34 -0.72 -13.62
N GLY A 103 8.41 -1.59 -13.98
CA GLY A 103 8.66 -2.78 -14.79
C GLY A 103 8.14 -4.07 -14.16
N ALA A 104 7.98 -5.12 -14.97
CA ALA A 104 7.47 -6.43 -14.59
C ALA A 104 6.18 -6.36 -13.74
N GLY A 105 5.19 -5.57 -14.18
CA GLY A 105 3.93 -5.42 -13.42
C GLY A 105 4.10 -4.79 -12.02
N GLY A 106 5.17 -4.02 -11.79
CA GLY A 106 5.50 -3.42 -10.49
C GLY A 106 6.45 -4.26 -9.63
N ASN A 107 6.82 -5.47 -10.08
CA ASN A 107 7.65 -6.39 -9.30
C ASN A 107 9.06 -5.84 -9.03
N ILE A 108 9.63 -5.00 -9.93
CA ILE A 108 10.95 -4.39 -9.73
C ILE A 108 10.94 -3.48 -8.49
N GLY A 109 9.93 -2.64 -8.35
CA GLY A 109 9.78 -1.78 -7.16
C GLY A 109 9.47 -2.58 -5.89
N SER A 110 8.63 -3.62 -6.00
CA SER A 110 8.31 -4.52 -4.89
C SER A 110 9.55 -5.26 -4.39
N ASP A 111 10.35 -5.85 -5.28
CA ASP A 111 11.57 -6.58 -4.94
C ASP A 111 12.61 -5.67 -4.25
N PHE A 112 12.75 -4.44 -4.76
CA PHE A 112 13.63 -3.46 -4.11
C PHE A 112 13.22 -3.20 -2.66
N VAL A 113 11.92 -3.02 -2.39
CA VAL A 113 11.43 -2.76 -1.02
C VAL A 113 11.53 -4.03 -0.17
N ALA A 114 11.17 -5.20 -0.68
CA ALA A 114 11.31 -6.47 0.03
C ALA A 114 12.74 -6.69 0.59
N LYS A 115 13.75 -6.24 -0.16
CA LYS A 115 15.19 -6.35 0.20
C LYS A 115 15.74 -5.14 0.95
N SER A 116 14.93 -4.11 1.19
CA SER A 116 15.34 -2.93 1.94
C SER A 116 15.42 -3.22 3.44
N ARG A 117 16.17 -2.40 4.19
CA ARG A 117 16.24 -2.52 5.65
C ARG A 117 14.88 -2.18 6.27
N PRO A 118 14.41 -2.95 7.28
CA PRO A 118 13.15 -2.70 7.96
C PRO A 118 13.27 -1.60 9.03
N ASP A 119 13.91 -0.48 8.69
CA ASP A 119 14.22 0.63 9.60
C ASP A 119 13.19 1.78 9.54
N GLY A 120 12.11 1.60 8.75
CA GLY A 120 11.03 2.57 8.63
C GLY A 120 11.31 3.72 7.67
N TYR A 121 12.35 3.66 6.84
CA TYR A 121 12.65 4.72 5.88
C TYR A 121 12.34 4.37 4.42
N THR A 122 11.90 3.13 4.17
CA THR A 122 11.46 2.70 2.85
C THR A 122 10.14 1.95 2.99
N PHE A 123 9.10 2.47 2.32
CA PHE A 123 7.78 1.84 2.23
C PHE A 123 7.41 1.63 0.78
N TYR A 124 6.52 0.71 0.51
CA TYR A 124 5.98 0.44 -0.81
C TYR A 124 4.54 0.91 -0.94
N PHE A 125 4.24 1.65 -2.00
CA PHE A 125 2.87 1.90 -2.42
C PHE A 125 2.41 0.71 -3.25
N GLY A 126 1.76 -0.24 -2.59
CA GLY A 126 1.31 -1.49 -3.18
C GLY A 126 -0.08 -1.43 -3.77
N THR A 127 -0.35 -2.40 -4.63
CA THR A 127 -1.67 -2.63 -5.22
C THR A 127 -2.03 -4.11 -5.12
N ALA A 128 -3.32 -4.45 -5.27
CA ALA A 128 -3.72 -5.85 -5.44
C ALA A 128 -2.99 -6.52 -6.63
N GLY A 129 -2.66 -5.74 -7.67
CA GLY A 129 -1.85 -6.21 -8.81
C GLY A 129 -0.51 -6.76 -8.35
N THR A 130 0.27 -5.95 -7.63
CA THR A 130 1.65 -6.28 -7.22
C THR A 130 1.70 -7.32 -6.08
N HIS A 131 0.70 -7.35 -5.19
CA HIS A 131 0.76 -8.14 -3.95
C HIS A 131 -0.33 -9.22 -3.81
N ALA A 132 -1.23 -9.36 -4.79
CA ALA A 132 -2.17 -10.47 -4.80
C ALA A 132 -2.19 -11.18 -6.17
N ILE A 133 -2.39 -10.43 -7.28
CA ILE A 133 -2.48 -10.99 -8.62
C ILE A 133 -1.13 -11.57 -9.07
N ASN A 134 -0.03 -10.82 -8.93
CA ASN A 134 1.29 -11.23 -9.39
C ASN A 134 1.79 -12.50 -8.69
N ALA A 135 1.37 -12.76 -7.47
CA ALA A 135 1.69 -13.98 -6.73
C ALA A 135 1.21 -15.26 -7.46
N ALA A 136 0.10 -15.16 -8.21
CA ALA A 136 -0.42 -16.28 -9.00
C ALA A 136 -0.05 -16.20 -10.50
N LEU A 137 0.28 -15.01 -10.99
CA LEU A 137 0.50 -14.74 -12.40
C LEU A 137 1.93 -15.03 -12.85
N TYR A 138 2.92 -14.73 -12.00
CA TYR A 138 4.34 -14.91 -12.31
C TYR A 138 4.85 -16.23 -11.74
N LYS A 139 5.43 -17.08 -12.59
CA LYS A 139 6.05 -18.37 -12.15
C LYS A 139 7.25 -18.16 -11.26
N ASN A 140 8.02 -17.09 -11.51
CA ASN A 140 9.27 -16.78 -10.81
C ASN A 140 9.20 -15.37 -10.21
N LEU A 141 8.41 -15.21 -9.13
CA LEU A 141 8.38 -13.96 -8.39
C LEU A 141 9.62 -13.86 -7.48
N PRO A 142 10.41 -12.76 -7.52
CA PRO A 142 11.67 -12.67 -6.77
C PRO A 142 11.49 -12.42 -5.26
N PHE A 143 10.27 -12.37 -4.77
CA PHE A 143 9.88 -12.20 -3.36
C PHE A 143 8.63 -13.01 -3.04
N ASP A 144 8.43 -13.29 -1.77
CA ASP A 144 7.18 -13.83 -1.23
C ASP A 144 6.37 -12.72 -0.58
N VAL A 145 5.16 -12.52 -1.07
CA VAL A 145 4.30 -11.39 -0.64
C VAL A 145 3.96 -11.43 0.86
N GLN A 146 3.74 -12.61 1.42
CA GLN A 146 3.34 -12.77 2.82
C GLN A 146 4.54 -12.80 3.77
N ARG A 147 5.68 -13.33 3.32
CA ARG A 147 6.89 -13.46 4.12
C ARG A 147 7.75 -12.21 4.14
N ASP A 148 7.91 -11.56 2.97
CA ASP A 148 8.93 -10.51 2.76
C ASP A 148 8.38 -9.11 2.99
N PHE A 149 7.07 -8.98 3.31
CA PHE A 149 6.42 -7.70 3.57
C PHE A 149 5.65 -7.66 4.89
N THR A 150 5.64 -6.49 5.50
CA THR A 150 4.76 -6.12 6.60
C THR A 150 3.63 -5.26 6.06
N PRO A 151 2.35 -5.72 6.07
CA PRO A 151 1.19 -4.88 5.78
C PRO A 151 1.09 -3.73 6.77
N VAL A 152 0.95 -2.49 6.27
CA VAL A 152 0.85 -1.29 7.12
C VAL A 152 -0.58 -0.78 7.18
N VAL A 153 -1.20 -0.51 6.03
CA VAL A 153 -2.55 0.08 5.96
C VAL A 153 -3.15 -0.07 4.56
N LEU A 154 -4.45 -0.33 4.47
CA LEU A 154 -5.22 -0.17 3.24
C LEU A 154 -5.51 1.32 2.98
N LEU A 155 -5.49 1.72 1.72
CA LEU A 155 -5.79 3.09 1.29
C LEU A 155 -7.17 3.23 0.65
N GLY A 156 -7.77 2.12 0.26
CA GLY A 156 -9.11 2.02 -0.28
C GLY A 156 -9.21 1.02 -1.43
N ASP A 157 -10.45 0.60 -1.70
CA ASP A 157 -10.77 -0.26 -2.83
C ASP A 157 -10.95 0.59 -4.09
N VAL A 158 -10.35 0.09 -5.17
CA VAL A 158 -10.38 0.71 -6.51
C VAL A 158 -11.26 -0.15 -7.42
N PRO A 159 -12.54 0.18 -7.52
CA PRO A 159 -13.47 -0.54 -8.38
C PRO A 159 -13.12 -0.40 -9.86
N MET A 160 -13.57 -1.34 -10.67
CA MET A 160 -13.53 -1.24 -12.13
C MET A 160 -14.86 -0.69 -12.65
N VAL A 161 -14.78 0.01 -13.76
CA VAL A 161 -15.95 0.52 -14.51
C VAL A 161 -15.86 0.01 -15.94
N MET A 162 -16.93 -0.60 -16.43
CA MET A 162 -17.07 -0.97 -17.83
C MET A 162 -17.44 0.26 -18.63
N ILE A 163 -16.57 0.69 -19.54
CA ILE A 163 -16.73 1.89 -20.36
C ILE A 163 -16.67 1.57 -21.85
N VAL A 164 -17.35 2.43 -22.64
CA VAL A 164 -17.36 2.41 -24.11
C VAL A 164 -17.14 3.80 -24.67
N SER A 165 -16.69 3.91 -25.92
CA SER A 165 -16.74 5.19 -26.66
C SER A 165 -18.14 5.42 -27.21
N PRO A 166 -18.87 6.46 -26.76
CA PRO A 166 -20.21 6.75 -27.29
C PRO A 166 -20.18 7.19 -28.76
N GLU A 167 -19.08 7.75 -29.23
CA GLU A 167 -18.87 8.14 -30.61
C GLU A 167 -18.67 6.93 -31.54
N LYS A 168 -17.79 5.99 -31.13
CA LYS A 168 -17.41 4.84 -31.96
C LYS A 168 -18.35 3.64 -31.81
N ARG A 169 -19.05 3.56 -30.68
CA ARG A 169 -20.00 2.49 -30.37
C ARG A 169 -21.35 3.07 -29.89
N PRO A 170 -22.03 3.89 -30.75
CA PRO A 170 -23.30 4.53 -30.37
C PRO A 170 -24.40 3.53 -30.03
N GLN A 171 -24.32 2.29 -30.56
CA GLN A 171 -25.24 1.20 -30.26
C GLN A 171 -25.07 0.65 -28.82
N PHE A 172 -23.95 0.83 -28.16
CA PHE A 172 -23.75 0.34 -26.79
C PHE A 172 -24.14 1.42 -25.78
N GLN A 173 -25.43 1.51 -25.50
CA GLN A 173 -25.97 2.47 -24.53
C GLN A 173 -26.13 1.87 -23.12
N ASN A 174 -26.15 0.53 -23.03
CA ASN A 174 -26.30 -0.23 -21.79
C ASN A 174 -25.69 -1.63 -21.93
N CYS A 175 -25.59 -2.37 -20.80
CA CYS A 175 -25.02 -3.70 -20.78
C CYS A 175 -25.81 -4.71 -21.63
N ALA A 176 -27.12 -4.60 -21.67
CA ALA A 176 -27.96 -5.56 -22.43
C ALA A 176 -27.58 -5.59 -23.91
N GLN A 177 -27.27 -4.46 -24.50
CA GLN A 177 -26.84 -4.36 -25.90
C GLN A 177 -25.45 -4.97 -26.13
N VAL A 178 -24.52 -4.82 -25.16
CA VAL A 178 -23.22 -5.49 -25.18
C VAL A 178 -23.40 -7.01 -25.12
N LEU A 179 -24.26 -7.50 -24.20
CA LEU A 179 -24.57 -8.93 -24.08
C LEU A 179 -25.17 -9.48 -25.37
N ALA A 180 -26.13 -8.77 -25.98
CA ALA A 180 -26.75 -9.18 -27.22
C ALA A 180 -25.75 -9.31 -28.37
N ALA A 181 -24.87 -8.33 -28.53
CA ALA A 181 -23.81 -8.34 -29.55
C ALA A 181 -22.79 -9.47 -29.34
N ALA A 182 -22.34 -9.67 -28.10
CA ALA A 182 -21.37 -10.72 -27.77
C ALA A 182 -21.96 -12.14 -27.92
N ARG A 183 -23.24 -12.32 -27.60
CA ARG A 183 -23.96 -13.63 -27.79
C ARG A 183 -24.28 -13.96 -29.24
N ALA A 184 -24.50 -12.93 -30.06
CA ALA A 184 -24.81 -13.14 -31.49
C ALA A 184 -23.63 -13.78 -32.24
N ARG A 185 -22.39 -13.48 -31.86
CA ARG A 185 -21.20 -14.05 -32.49
C ARG A 185 -20.04 -14.05 -31.49
N PRO A 186 -19.38 -15.20 -31.23
CA PRO A 186 -18.19 -15.29 -30.43
C PRO A 186 -17.11 -14.29 -30.91
N GLN A 187 -16.40 -13.66 -29.96
CA GLN A 187 -15.34 -12.70 -30.19
C GLN A 187 -15.72 -11.46 -31.04
N ALA A 188 -17.02 -11.22 -31.27
CA ALA A 188 -17.48 -10.03 -31.99
C ALA A 188 -17.37 -8.74 -31.17
N VAL A 189 -17.25 -8.87 -29.85
CA VAL A 189 -17.03 -7.76 -28.93
C VAL A 189 -15.63 -7.92 -28.33
N SER A 190 -14.81 -6.89 -28.53
CA SER A 190 -13.45 -6.82 -28.01
C SER A 190 -13.36 -5.98 -26.74
N TYR A 191 -12.36 -6.25 -25.90
CA TYR A 191 -12.06 -5.38 -24.80
C TYR A 191 -10.56 -5.09 -24.66
N ALA A 192 -10.25 -3.83 -24.39
CA ALA A 192 -8.90 -3.37 -24.10
C ALA A 192 -8.47 -3.76 -22.69
N SER A 193 -7.18 -3.94 -22.47
CA SER A 193 -6.57 -4.02 -21.15
C SER A 193 -5.22 -3.29 -21.10
N THR A 194 -4.73 -3.03 -19.90
CA THR A 194 -3.40 -2.44 -19.69
C THR A 194 -2.24 -3.44 -19.80
N GLY A 195 -2.55 -4.66 -20.23
CA GLY A 195 -1.60 -5.75 -20.47
C GLY A 195 -2.13 -7.11 -20.01
N ASN A 196 -1.49 -8.18 -20.48
CA ASN A 196 -1.81 -9.53 -20.04
C ASN A 196 -1.65 -9.65 -18.52
N GLY A 197 -2.62 -10.29 -17.86
CA GLY A 197 -2.63 -10.48 -16.41
C GLY A 197 -2.86 -9.23 -15.58
N ALA A 198 -2.93 -8.04 -16.18
CA ALA A 198 -3.30 -6.83 -15.46
C ALA A 198 -4.73 -6.93 -14.89
N SER A 199 -5.03 -6.18 -13.83
CA SER A 199 -6.36 -6.16 -13.21
C SER A 199 -7.48 -5.83 -14.21
N THR A 200 -7.20 -4.98 -15.19
CA THR A 200 -8.13 -4.62 -16.27
C THR A 200 -8.39 -5.80 -17.24
N HIS A 201 -7.40 -6.65 -17.50
CA HIS A 201 -7.60 -7.91 -18.24
C HIS A 201 -8.47 -8.87 -17.43
N LEU A 202 -8.09 -9.11 -16.17
CA LEU A 202 -8.77 -10.06 -15.29
C LEU A 202 -10.23 -9.65 -15.00
N ALA A 203 -10.50 -8.34 -14.93
CA ALA A 203 -11.85 -7.83 -14.78
C ALA A 203 -12.72 -8.18 -16.01
N GLY A 204 -12.21 -7.97 -17.22
CA GLY A 204 -12.88 -8.37 -18.45
C GLY A 204 -13.07 -9.88 -18.58
N ALA A 205 -12.04 -10.65 -18.24
CA ALA A 205 -12.12 -12.12 -18.24
C ALA A 205 -13.16 -12.64 -17.22
N GLN A 206 -13.18 -12.06 -16.01
CA GLN A 206 -14.18 -12.43 -15.00
C GLN A 206 -15.59 -12.06 -15.45
N PHE A 207 -15.79 -10.89 -16.08
CA PHE A 207 -17.06 -10.52 -16.67
C PHE A 207 -17.50 -11.52 -17.75
N ALA A 208 -16.59 -11.87 -18.69
CA ALA A 208 -16.87 -12.83 -19.74
C ALA A 208 -17.29 -14.20 -19.18
N ILE A 209 -16.56 -14.69 -18.16
CA ILE A 209 -16.90 -15.96 -17.49
C ILE A 209 -18.26 -15.87 -16.79
N THR A 210 -18.52 -14.78 -16.05
CA THR A 210 -19.76 -14.64 -15.27
C THR A 210 -21.00 -14.47 -16.17
N ALA A 211 -20.85 -13.77 -17.29
CA ALA A 211 -21.93 -13.55 -18.25
C ALA A 211 -22.04 -14.65 -19.32
N ASN A 212 -21.17 -15.67 -19.26
CA ASN A 212 -21.03 -16.75 -20.25
C ASN A 212 -20.90 -16.22 -21.69
N LEU A 213 -19.80 -15.42 -21.88
CA LEU A 213 -19.48 -14.75 -23.14
C LEU A 213 -18.09 -15.17 -23.61
N ASP A 214 -17.87 -15.11 -24.92
CA ASP A 214 -16.56 -15.17 -25.55
C ASP A 214 -16.20 -13.79 -26.10
N LEU A 215 -15.39 -13.04 -25.34
CA LEU A 215 -14.91 -11.70 -25.69
C LEU A 215 -13.47 -11.75 -26.20
N LEU A 216 -13.16 -10.93 -27.21
CA LEU A 216 -11.80 -10.79 -27.72
C LEU A 216 -10.97 -9.87 -26.82
N HIS A 217 -9.96 -10.43 -26.14
CA HIS A 217 -9.02 -9.63 -25.34
C HIS A 217 -7.95 -9.01 -26.22
N VAL A 218 -7.73 -7.68 -26.07
CA VAL A 218 -6.69 -6.91 -26.77
C VAL A 218 -5.81 -6.20 -25.75
N PRO A 219 -4.59 -6.70 -25.49
CA PRO A 219 -3.68 -6.10 -24.51
C PRO A 219 -2.91 -4.90 -25.09
N TYR A 220 -2.78 -3.84 -24.29
CA TYR A 220 -1.99 -2.64 -24.59
C TYR A 220 -0.88 -2.43 -23.56
N ARG A 221 0.11 -1.58 -23.90
CA ARG A 221 1.16 -1.19 -22.97
C ARG A 221 0.68 -0.06 -22.04
N GLY A 222 -0.11 -0.42 -21.03
CA GLY A 222 -0.61 0.50 -20.01
C GLY A 222 -1.89 1.24 -20.38
N GLN A 223 -2.34 2.06 -19.44
CA GLN A 223 -3.59 2.82 -19.47
C GLN A 223 -3.74 3.76 -20.70
N PRO A 224 -2.72 4.55 -21.09
CA PRO A 224 -2.88 5.48 -22.23
C PRO A 224 -3.19 4.74 -23.54
N GLY A 225 -2.48 3.65 -23.82
CA GLY A 225 -2.71 2.85 -25.03
C GLY A 225 -4.10 2.23 -25.09
N ALA A 226 -4.57 1.65 -23.98
CA ALA A 226 -5.89 1.06 -23.87
C ALA A 226 -7.00 2.11 -24.05
N MET A 227 -6.85 3.30 -23.45
CA MET A 227 -7.83 4.38 -23.60
C MET A 227 -7.85 4.95 -25.01
N THR A 228 -6.67 5.17 -25.64
CA THR A 228 -6.58 5.63 -27.03
C THR A 228 -7.26 4.64 -27.97
N SER A 229 -7.04 3.35 -27.80
CA SER A 229 -7.70 2.30 -28.59
C SER A 229 -9.23 2.33 -28.49
N LEU A 230 -9.75 2.49 -27.27
CA LEU A 230 -11.18 2.62 -27.02
C LEU A 230 -11.77 3.84 -27.74
N LEU A 231 -11.10 5.01 -27.61
CA LEU A 231 -11.54 6.26 -28.21
C LEU A 231 -11.40 6.25 -29.76
N ALA A 232 -10.45 5.52 -30.31
CA ALA A 232 -10.31 5.33 -31.74
C ALA A 232 -11.33 4.32 -32.31
N GLY A 233 -11.90 3.44 -31.45
CA GLY A 233 -12.82 2.40 -31.86
C GLY A 233 -12.13 1.09 -32.31
N ASP A 234 -10.81 0.94 -32.01
CA ASP A 234 -10.08 -0.30 -32.26
C ASP A 234 -10.56 -1.43 -31.32
N THR A 235 -11.03 -1.04 -30.13
CA THR A 235 -11.68 -1.94 -29.18
C THR A 235 -13.07 -1.42 -28.78
N ASP A 236 -13.94 -2.31 -28.33
CA ASP A 236 -15.33 -1.99 -28.01
C ASP A 236 -15.52 -1.57 -26.56
N LEU A 237 -14.84 -2.26 -25.64
CA LEU A 237 -14.98 -2.11 -24.20
C LEU A 237 -13.63 -1.85 -23.56
N PHE A 238 -13.66 -1.21 -22.40
CA PHE A 238 -12.53 -1.19 -21.49
C PHE A 238 -13.03 -1.31 -20.04
N PHE A 239 -12.50 -2.28 -19.31
CA PHE A 239 -12.75 -2.45 -17.87
C PHE A 239 -11.69 -1.67 -17.11
N ASN A 240 -11.95 -0.39 -16.88
CA ASN A 240 -10.95 0.54 -16.40
C ASN A 240 -11.08 0.80 -14.90
N GLN A 241 -9.96 1.08 -14.24
CA GLN A 241 -10.01 1.54 -12.85
C GLN A 241 -10.81 2.83 -12.73
N SER A 242 -11.66 2.92 -11.71
CA SER A 242 -12.60 4.03 -11.52
C SER A 242 -11.92 5.39 -11.57
N GLY A 243 -10.83 5.61 -10.82
CA GLY A 243 -10.12 6.89 -10.80
C GLY A 243 -9.62 7.33 -12.18
N ALA A 244 -9.08 6.38 -12.96
CA ALA A 244 -8.61 6.67 -14.32
C ALA A 244 -9.75 6.92 -15.33
N ALA A 245 -10.96 6.41 -15.05
CA ALA A 245 -12.13 6.60 -15.88
C ALA A 245 -12.86 7.93 -15.62
N MET A 246 -12.75 8.51 -14.40
CA MET A 246 -13.55 9.68 -13.98
C MET A 246 -13.36 10.90 -14.88
N GLY A 247 -12.13 11.22 -15.25
CA GLY A 247 -11.86 12.36 -16.15
C GLY A 247 -12.56 12.22 -17.51
N PRO A 248 -12.31 11.14 -18.26
CA PRO A 248 -13.00 10.85 -19.53
C PRO A 248 -14.53 10.76 -19.42
N ILE A 249 -15.06 10.19 -18.31
CA ILE A 249 -16.51 10.15 -18.06
C ILE A 249 -17.09 11.55 -17.91
N ARG A 250 -16.48 12.41 -17.07
CA ARG A 250 -16.93 13.80 -16.86
C ARG A 250 -16.87 14.64 -18.13
N GLN A 251 -15.92 14.36 -19.01
CA GLN A 251 -15.77 15.03 -20.31
C GLN A 251 -16.69 14.46 -21.40
N GLY A 252 -17.48 13.42 -21.11
CA GLY A 252 -18.34 12.76 -22.08
C GLY A 252 -17.60 11.97 -23.17
N GLN A 253 -16.29 11.78 -23.04
CA GLN A 253 -15.47 11.03 -24.00
C GLN A 253 -15.78 9.54 -23.96
N VAL A 254 -16.12 9.01 -22.78
CA VAL A 254 -16.55 7.63 -22.58
C VAL A 254 -17.86 7.58 -21.82
N ARG A 255 -18.66 6.56 -22.11
CA ARG A 255 -19.90 6.23 -21.39
C ARG A 255 -19.64 5.09 -20.43
N PRO A 256 -19.90 5.25 -19.12
CA PRO A 256 -19.92 4.15 -18.19
C PRO A 256 -21.19 3.33 -18.38
N LEU A 257 -21.06 2.02 -18.49
CA LEU A 257 -22.19 1.09 -18.64
C LEU A 257 -22.55 0.38 -17.35
N ALA A 258 -21.54 0.04 -16.55
CA ALA A 258 -21.71 -0.61 -15.25
C ALA A 258 -20.47 -0.47 -14.37
N VAL A 259 -20.65 -0.51 -13.05
CA VAL A 259 -19.55 -0.65 -12.09
C VAL A 259 -19.42 -2.11 -11.67
N MET A 260 -18.18 -2.56 -11.51
CA MET A 260 -17.87 -3.98 -11.22
C MET A 260 -17.55 -4.16 -9.71
N SER A 261 -18.40 -3.58 -8.90
CA SER A 261 -18.40 -3.66 -7.43
C SER A 261 -19.77 -4.13 -6.94
N PRO A 262 -19.88 -4.65 -5.71
CA PRO A 262 -21.15 -5.13 -5.16
C PRO A 262 -22.21 -4.03 -5.02
N ALA A 263 -21.80 -2.77 -4.92
CA ALA A 263 -22.67 -1.60 -4.80
C ALA A 263 -22.27 -0.52 -5.82
N ARG A 264 -23.20 0.39 -6.13
CA ARG A 264 -22.93 1.59 -6.95
C ARG A 264 -21.90 2.49 -6.28
N LEU A 265 -21.16 3.24 -7.08
CA LEU A 265 -20.16 4.18 -6.57
C LEU A 265 -20.80 5.53 -6.25
N ALA A 266 -20.44 6.13 -5.12
CA ALA A 266 -20.96 7.44 -4.73
C ALA A 266 -20.63 8.56 -5.76
N ALA A 267 -19.51 8.42 -6.48
CA ALA A 267 -19.15 9.34 -7.57
C ALA A 267 -19.93 9.10 -8.87
N LEU A 268 -20.59 7.95 -9.01
CA LEU A 268 -21.34 7.53 -10.20
C LEU A 268 -22.68 6.91 -9.78
N PRO A 269 -23.57 7.65 -9.09
CA PRO A 269 -24.79 7.10 -8.48
C PRO A 269 -25.80 6.57 -9.53
N ASP A 270 -25.76 7.10 -10.74
CA ASP A 270 -26.65 6.70 -11.83
C ASP A 270 -26.11 5.50 -12.62
N VAL A 271 -24.84 5.11 -12.42
CA VAL A 271 -24.25 3.97 -13.10
C VAL A 271 -24.57 2.70 -12.30
N PRO A 272 -25.30 1.74 -12.88
CA PRO A 272 -25.68 0.52 -12.18
C PRO A 272 -24.47 -0.40 -11.94
N THR A 273 -24.59 -1.33 -11.01
CA THR A 273 -23.65 -2.46 -10.90
C THR A 273 -23.81 -3.41 -12.09
N VAL A 274 -22.80 -4.25 -12.36
CA VAL A 274 -22.91 -5.28 -13.42
C VAL A 274 -24.10 -6.21 -13.17
N ALA A 275 -24.37 -6.56 -11.93
CA ALA A 275 -25.52 -7.40 -11.58
C ALA A 275 -26.86 -6.72 -11.96
N GLU A 276 -27.02 -5.43 -11.66
CA GLU A 276 -28.21 -4.64 -12.02
C GLU A 276 -28.35 -4.43 -13.54
N ALA A 277 -27.23 -4.09 -14.21
CA ALA A 277 -27.22 -3.70 -15.62
C ALA A 277 -27.29 -4.88 -16.57
N CYS A 278 -26.69 -6.01 -16.20
CA CYS A 278 -26.45 -7.15 -17.08
C CYS A 278 -27.26 -8.40 -16.67
N GLY A 279 -27.95 -8.37 -15.52
CA GLY A 279 -28.68 -9.52 -15.00
C GLY A 279 -27.80 -10.72 -14.64
N THR A 280 -26.55 -10.46 -14.26
CA THR A 280 -25.60 -11.50 -13.87
C THR A 280 -25.59 -11.71 -12.36
N GLN A 281 -24.86 -12.73 -11.89
CA GLN A 281 -24.52 -12.80 -10.47
C GLN A 281 -23.71 -11.57 -10.05
N PRO A 282 -23.83 -11.11 -8.80
CA PRO A 282 -22.97 -10.06 -8.26
C PRO A 282 -21.50 -10.42 -8.42
N MET A 283 -20.70 -9.45 -8.81
CA MET A 283 -19.26 -9.62 -8.95
C MET A 283 -18.51 -8.46 -8.30
N ASP A 284 -17.32 -8.75 -7.83
CA ASP A 284 -16.40 -7.75 -7.33
C ASP A 284 -15.03 -7.99 -7.96
N THR A 285 -14.65 -7.09 -8.87
CA THR A 285 -13.31 -7.06 -9.46
C THR A 285 -12.48 -5.91 -8.91
N SER A 286 -12.92 -5.29 -7.83
CA SER A 286 -12.18 -4.23 -7.18
C SER A 286 -10.78 -4.71 -6.82
N THR A 287 -9.83 -3.83 -7.08
CA THR A 287 -8.48 -3.92 -6.56
C THR A 287 -8.36 -3.00 -5.34
N TRP A 288 -7.19 -2.90 -4.76
CA TRP A 288 -6.95 -1.97 -3.66
C TRP A 288 -5.58 -1.30 -3.79
N TYR A 289 -5.45 -0.15 -3.14
CA TYR A 289 -4.18 0.50 -2.86
C TYR A 289 -3.84 0.33 -1.37
N ALA A 290 -2.55 0.20 -1.08
CA ALA A 290 -2.09 -0.02 0.29
C ALA A 290 -0.65 0.46 0.48
N ILE A 291 -0.25 0.62 1.75
CA ILE A 291 1.15 0.80 2.13
C ILE A 291 1.65 -0.49 2.77
N LEU A 292 2.81 -0.94 2.29
CA LEU A 292 3.56 -2.07 2.83
C LEU A 292 4.98 -1.62 3.20
N ALA A 293 5.61 -2.39 4.06
CA ALA A 293 7.01 -2.19 4.45
C ALA A 293 7.79 -3.49 4.26
N PRO A 294 9.13 -3.48 4.29
CA PRO A 294 9.93 -4.70 4.40
C PRO A 294 9.50 -5.52 5.63
N ALA A 295 9.67 -6.83 5.55
CA ALA A 295 9.38 -7.73 6.68
C ALA A 295 10.13 -7.31 7.95
N ALA A 296 9.56 -7.63 9.11
CA ALA A 296 10.13 -7.32 10.43
C ALA A 296 10.28 -5.82 10.74
N LEU A 297 9.41 -4.96 10.16
CA LEU A 297 9.34 -3.56 10.56
C LEU A 297 9.06 -3.46 12.07
N PRO A 298 9.82 -2.64 12.85
CA PRO A 298 9.58 -2.46 14.27
C PRO A 298 8.15 -1.99 14.58
N GLU A 299 7.52 -2.63 15.56
CA GLU A 299 6.12 -2.39 15.92
C GLU A 299 5.77 -0.91 16.21
N PRO A 300 6.62 -0.12 16.92
CA PRO A 300 6.33 1.30 17.13
C PRO A 300 6.24 2.10 15.82
N ILE A 301 7.09 1.79 14.84
CA ILE A 301 7.09 2.42 13.52
C ILE A 301 5.83 2.02 12.74
N LEU A 302 5.50 0.72 12.75
CA LEU A 302 4.31 0.19 12.12
C LEU A 302 3.05 0.90 12.62
N ARG A 303 2.87 0.97 13.93
CA ARG A 303 1.70 1.61 14.54
C ARG A 303 1.66 3.13 14.28
N ARG A 304 2.79 3.82 14.33
CA ARG A 304 2.86 5.24 14.02
C ARG A 304 2.45 5.52 12.57
N MET A 305 3.00 4.77 11.60
CA MET A 305 2.62 4.91 10.18
C MET A 305 1.14 4.62 9.94
N ASN A 306 0.62 3.51 10.49
CA ASN A 306 -0.79 3.15 10.38
C ASN A 306 -1.69 4.27 10.94
N THR A 307 -1.40 4.77 12.14
CA THR A 307 -2.19 5.82 12.80
C THR A 307 -2.20 7.11 11.98
N GLU A 308 -1.03 7.59 11.54
CA GLU A 308 -0.97 8.87 10.83
C GLU A 308 -1.62 8.78 9.44
N ILE A 309 -1.46 7.67 8.73
CA ILE A 309 -2.12 7.49 7.43
C ILE A 309 -3.62 7.40 7.62
N ASN A 310 -4.13 6.62 8.58
CA ASN A 310 -5.56 6.55 8.87
C ASN A 310 -6.14 7.93 9.21
N ARG A 311 -5.44 8.71 10.03
CA ARG A 311 -5.86 10.08 10.36
C ARG A 311 -5.97 10.97 9.12
N ILE A 312 -5.04 10.84 8.17
CA ILE A 312 -5.03 11.64 6.93
C ILE A 312 -6.17 11.23 6.00
N ILE A 313 -6.31 9.94 5.69
CA ILE A 313 -7.30 9.46 4.72
C ILE A 313 -8.75 9.59 5.22
N THR A 314 -8.95 9.79 6.52
CA THR A 314 -10.28 10.03 7.12
C THR A 314 -10.62 11.51 7.24
N THR A 315 -9.70 12.45 6.94
CA THR A 315 -10.05 13.87 6.90
C THR A 315 -11.13 14.15 5.85
N PRO A 316 -12.06 15.09 6.08
CA PRO A 316 -13.12 15.39 5.12
C PRO A 316 -12.60 15.74 3.72
N GLU A 317 -11.52 16.52 3.64
CA GLU A 317 -10.91 16.90 2.37
C GLU A 317 -10.35 15.69 1.61
N PHE A 318 -9.56 14.85 2.28
CA PHE A 318 -8.95 13.67 1.64
C PHE A 318 -10.03 12.66 1.24
N ARG A 319 -11.02 12.45 2.11
CA ARG A 319 -12.15 11.56 1.85
C ARG A 319 -13.00 12.02 0.67
N THR A 320 -13.26 13.33 0.55
CA THR A 320 -13.98 13.90 -0.61
C THR A 320 -13.20 13.61 -1.89
N TRP A 321 -11.91 13.89 -1.90
CA TRP A 321 -11.06 13.60 -3.05
C TRP A 321 -11.06 12.10 -3.41
N LEU A 322 -10.92 11.20 -2.43
CA LEU A 322 -10.99 9.75 -2.66
C LEU A 322 -12.30 9.35 -3.33
N VAL A 323 -13.41 9.75 -2.73
CA VAL A 323 -14.74 9.28 -3.14
C VAL A 323 -15.21 9.97 -4.41
N GLN A 324 -15.08 11.30 -4.52
CA GLN A 324 -15.67 12.06 -5.62
C GLN A 324 -14.74 12.14 -6.83
N ASP A 325 -13.42 12.32 -6.62
CA ASP A 325 -12.50 12.53 -7.74
C ASP A 325 -11.89 11.22 -8.23
N GLN A 326 -11.61 10.27 -7.32
CA GLN A 326 -11.00 9.01 -7.66
C GLN A 326 -11.99 7.85 -7.73
N ALA A 327 -13.22 8.04 -7.27
CA ALA A 327 -14.24 6.98 -7.13
C ALA A 327 -13.69 5.73 -6.41
N ILE A 328 -12.81 5.96 -5.43
CA ILE A 328 -12.21 4.94 -4.56
C ILE A 328 -13.11 4.78 -3.33
N THR A 329 -13.43 3.54 -2.98
CA THR A 329 -14.16 3.23 -1.75
C THR A 329 -13.19 3.25 -0.57
N PRO A 330 -13.36 4.16 0.40
CA PRO A 330 -12.49 4.21 1.56
C PRO A 330 -12.53 2.91 2.37
N PRO A 331 -11.41 2.55 3.04
CA PRO A 331 -11.39 1.36 3.88
C PRO A 331 -12.32 1.53 5.08
N THR A 332 -12.85 0.42 5.59
CA THR A 332 -13.65 0.37 6.82
C THR A 332 -12.74 0.41 8.05
N ALA A 333 -13.19 1.15 9.09
CA ALA A 333 -12.50 1.14 10.38
C ALA A 333 -12.59 -0.25 11.04
N PRO A 334 -11.57 -0.66 11.81
CA PRO A 334 -10.42 0.10 12.29
C PRO A 334 -9.23 0.18 11.32
N ASN A 335 -9.23 -0.45 10.16
CA ASN A 335 -8.16 -0.42 9.13
C ASN A 335 -6.76 -0.64 9.72
N SER A 336 -6.63 -1.70 10.52
CA SER A 336 -5.38 -2.06 11.18
C SER A 336 -4.45 -2.88 10.28
N PRO A 337 -3.15 -2.99 10.61
CA PRO A 337 -2.22 -3.88 9.91
C PRO A 337 -2.68 -5.34 9.89
N GLU A 338 -3.32 -5.81 10.96
CA GLU A 338 -3.87 -7.16 11.09
C GLU A 338 -4.99 -7.40 10.09
N GLN A 339 -5.96 -6.47 10.01
CA GLN A 339 -7.05 -6.55 9.03
C GLN A 339 -6.53 -6.51 7.60
N PHE A 340 -5.50 -5.70 7.34
CA PHE A 340 -4.90 -5.69 6.01
C PHE A 340 -4.20 -7.02 5.71
N ARG A 341 -3.54 -7.65 6.68
CA ARG A 341 -2.94 -8.97 6.50
C ARG A 341 -3.98 -10.04 6.14
N GLU A 342 -5.13 -10.03 6.80
CA GLU A 342 -6.25 -10.93 6.50
C GLU A 342 -6.81 -10.67 5.09
N THR A 343 -6.98 -9.40 4.71
CA THR A 343 -7.43 -9.01 3.38
C THR A 343 -6.44 -9.48 2.31
N LEU A 344 -5.15 -9.28 2.53
CA LEU A 344 -4.09 -9.70 1.61
C LEU A 344 -4.11 -11.23 1.41
N ALA A 345 -4.17 -12.02 2.48
CA ALA A 345 -4.21 -13.47 2.41
C ALA A 345 -5.46 -13.98 1.65
N ARG A 346 -6.62 -13.42 1.93
CA ARG A 346 -7.88 -13.72 1.23
C ARG A 346 -7.78 -13.38 -0.25
N ASP A 347 -7.23 -12.22 -0.58
CA ASP A 347 -7.15 -11.73 -1.96
C ASP A 347 -6.12 -12.50 -2.80
N ILE A 348 -5.00 -12.93 -2.22
CA ILE A 348 -4.08 -13.84 -2.91
C ILE A 348 -4.82 -15.10 -3.37
N THR A 349 -5.63 -15.72 -2.50
CA THR A 349 -6.42 -16.91 -2.84
C THR A 349 -7.49 -16.61 -3.90
N ARG A 350 -8.21 -15.51 -3.73
CA ARG A 350 -9.25 -15.07 -4.67
C ARG A 350 -8.69 -14.83 -6.07
N TRP A 351 -7.61 -14.06 -6.17
CA TRP A 351 -7.02 -13.73 -7.46
C TRP A 351 -6.29 -14.91 -8.11
N ALA A 352 -5.75 -15.85 -7.32
CA ALA A 352 -5.21 -17.10 -7.88
C ALA A 352 -6.28 -17.89 -8.65
N GLU A 353 -7.50 -17.97 -8.15
CA GLU A 353 -8.61 -18.60 -8.85
C GLU A 353 -9.02 -17.85 -10.11
N VAL A 354 -9.05 -16.49 -10.07
CA VAL A 354 -9.35 -15.68 -11.26
C VAL A 354 -8.28 -15.86 -12.33
N VAL A 355 -7.00 -15.81 -11.98
CA VAL A 355 -5.87 -16.03 -12.89
C VAL A 355 -5.99 -17.43 -13.53
N ARG A 356 -6.19 -18.47 -12.72
CA ARG A 356 -6.34 -19.84 -13.21
C ARG A 356 -7.50 -19.98 -14.22
N ARG A 357 -8.67 -19.40 -13.92
CA ARG A 357 -9.85 -19.49 -14.79
C ARG A 357 -9.77 -18.66 -16.05
N SER A 358 -9.05 -17.53 -16.00
CA SER A 358 -8.85 -16.66 -17.17
C SER A 358 -7.82 -17.22 -18.15
N GLY A 359 -6.98 -18.17 -17.73
CA GLY A 359 -5.85 -18.64 -18.52
C GLY A 359 -4.77 -17.58 -18.74
N ALA A 360 -4.78 -16.49 -17.96
CA ALA A 360 -3.81 -15.40 -18.10
C ALA A 360 -2.39 -15.87 -17.75
N THR A 361 -1.43 -15.54 -18.60
CA THR A 361 0.01 -15.77 -18.40
C THR A 361 0.80 -14.55 -18.81
N VAL A 362 1.98 -14.37 -18.25
CA VAL A 362 2.94 -13.27 -18.58
C VAL A 362 4.29 -13.80 -19.02
N ASP A 363 4.45 -15.11 -19.13
CA ASP A 363 5.67 -15.83 -19.56
C ASP A 363 5.54 -16.33 -20.99
#